data_f3a30228735aaf2f581622ae26b101b3
#
_entry.id   f3a30228735aaf2f581622ae26b101b3
#
_cell.length_a   1.000
_cell.length_b   1.000
_cell.length_c   1.000
_cell.angle_alpha   90.00
_cell.angle_beta   90.00
_cell.angle_gamma   90.00
#
_symmetry.space_group_name_H-M   'P 1'
#
loop_
_entity.id
_entity.type
_entity.pdbx_description
1 polymer ?
#
loop_
_entity_poly.entity_id
_entity_poly.type
_entity_poly.pdbx_seq_one_letter_code
_entity_poly.pdbx_strand_id
1 'polypeptide(L)'
;MRAFFTIALVGLFVNPILSSSAASLVSSYAGEESRQIKSLSDSDIDDLLNGRGWGLAKAAELNGVPGPKHLLEMSSEIGLSPEQVAAIKAVWSKMNAKAKSLGARYVELEKTLNDEFAVGHMSVGRLENLLNDISAVRTKLRFTHLAAHLETSPILTAKQLKQYNTLRGYADSDPCAQVPEGHDPTMWKMHNGCD
;
A
#
# COMPACT_ATOMS: atom_id res chain seq x y z
N MET A 1 -64.65 -17.41 -58.96
CA MET A 1 -64.17 -17.93 -57.66
C MET A 1 -62.75 -17.43 -57.44
N ARG A 2 -62.58 -16.47 -56.48
CA ARG A 2 -61.26 -15.93 -56.11
C ARG A 2 -60.91 -16.47 -54.72
N ALA A 3 -59.86 -17.27 -54.63
CA ALA A 3 -59.38 -17.80 -53.33
C ALA A 3 -58.45 -16.77 -52.72
N PHE A 4 -58.76 -16.35 -51.48
CA PHE A 4 -57.86 -15.51 -50.68
C PHE A 4 -56.96 -16.42 -49.83
N PHE A 5 -55.65 -16.33 -50.01
CA PHE A 5 -54.65 -16.97 -49.18
C PHE A 5 -54.29 -16.00 -48.06
N THR A 6 -54.61 -16.39 -46.83
CA THR A 6 -54.21 -15.64 -45.63
C THR A 6 -52.89 -16.20 -45.15
N ILE A 7 -51.81 -15.38 -45.21
CA ILE A 7 -50.50 -15.74 -44.64
C ILE A 7 -50.51 -15.30 -43.16
N ALA A 8 -50.41 -16.28 -42.22
CA ALA A 8 -50.23 -16.03 -40.82
C ALA A 8 -48.72 -15.82 -40.55
N LEU A 9 -48.37 -14.60 -40.10
CA LEU A 9 -47.04 -14.25 -39.68
C LEU A 9 -46.85 -14.69 -38.20
N VAL A 10 -46.08 -15.75 -37.98
CA VAL A 10 -45.67 -16.19 -36.61
C VAL A 10 -44.48 -15.34 -36.18
N GLY A 11 -44.72 -14.38 -35.32
CA GLY A 11 -43.65 -13.58 -34.70
C GLY A 11 -42.94 -14.41 -33.60
N LEU A 12 -41.64 -14.72 -33.85
CA LEU A 12 -40.78 -15.26 -32.80
C LEU A 12 -40.42 -14.14 -31.78
N PHE A 13 -41.03 -14.17 -30.60
CA PHE A 13 -40.56 -13.35 -29.49
C PHE A 13 -39.29 -13.98 -28.89
N VAL A 14 -38.13 -13.40 -29.21
CA VAL A 14 -36.89 -13.72 -28.54
C VAL A 14 -36.89 -12.93 -27.23
N ASN A 15 -37.15 -13.65 -26.11
CA ASN A 15 -36.96 -13.06 -24.77
C ASN A 15 -35.44 -12.94 -24.49
N PRO A 16 -34.91 -11.74 -24.20
CA PRO A 16 -33.53 -11.64 -23.71
C PRO A 16 -33.49 -12.24 -22.31
N ILE A 17 -32.75 -13.33 -22.16
CA ILE A 17 -32.41 -13.91 -20.87
C ILE A 17 -31.46 -12.90 -20.21
N LEU A 18 -31.98 -12.06 -19.31
CA LEU A 18 -31.17 -11.25 -18.40
C LEU A 18 -30.41 -12.23 -17.48
N SER A 19 -29.16 -12.51 -17.85
CA SER A 19 -28.25 -13.20 -16.95
C SER A 19 -27.99 -12.30 -15.76
N SER A 20 -28.78 -12.49 -14.68
CA SER A 20 -28.48 -11.92 -13.37
C SER A 20 -27.18 -12.54 -12.90
N SER A 21 -26.09 -11.79 -12.97
CA SER A 21 -24.84 -12.14 -12.31
C SER A 21 -25.12 -12.18 -10.81
N ALA A 22 -25.30 -13.38 -10.26
CA ALA A 22 -25.41 -13.54 -8.82
C ALA A 22 -24.10 -13.02 -8.20
N ALA A 23 -24.17 -11.90 -7.50
CA ALA A 23 -23.05 -11.41 -6.72
C ALA A 23 -22.59 -12.53 -5.79
N SER A 24 -21.30 -12.86 -5.82
CA SER A 24 -20.75 -13.86 -4.92
C SER A 24 -21.00 -13.45 -3.47
N LEU A 25 -21.68 -14.30 -2.71
CA LEU A 25 -21.91 -14.09 -1.26
C LEU A 25 -20.65 -14.44 -0.45
N VAL A 26 -19.59 -14.94 -1.10
CA VAL A 26 -18.31 -15.25 -0.45
C VAL A 26 -17.62 -13.94 -0.08
N SER A 27 -17.23 -13.82 1.19
CA SER A 27 -16.48 -12.67 1.70
C SER A 27 -15.14 -12.51 0.98
N SER A 28 -14.72 -11.25 0.74
CA SER A 28 -13.37 -10.96 0.27
C SER A 28 -12.26 -11.36 1.26
N TYR A 29 -12.62 -11.63 2.52
CA TYR A 29 -11.70 -12.09 3.58
C TYR A 29 -11.65 -13.63 3.69
N ALA A 30 -12.38 -14.38 2.85
CA ALA A 30 -12.36 -15.84 2.90
C ALA A 30 -10.94 -16.36 2.67
N GLY A 31 -10.45 -17.21 3.60
CA GLY A 31 -9.08 -17.72 3.66
C GLY A 31 -8.16 -16.98 4.64
N GLU A 32 -8.52 -15.75 5.03
CA GLU A 32 -7.74 -14.99 6.03
C GLU A 32 -8.03 -15.45 7.47
N GLU A 33 -9.09 -16.18 7.70
CA GLU A 33 -9.47 -16.77 8.99
C GLU A 33 -8.43 -17.77 9.53
N SER A 34 -7.54 -18.27 8.66
CA SER A 34 -6.45 -19.17 9.04
C SER A 34 -5.20 -18.43 9.56
N ARG A 35 -5.09 -17.11 9.35
CA ARG A 35 -3.94 -16.31 9.82
C ARG A 35 -3.84 -16.34 11.34
N GLN A 36 -2.61 -16.30 11.85
CA GLN A 36 -2.35 -16.18 13.29
C GLN A 36 -2.91 -14.87 13.87
N ILE A 37 -2.70 -13.78 13.18
CA ILE A 37 -3.30 -12.45 13.46
C ILE A 37 -4.13 -12.12 12.22
N LYS A 38 -5.45 -12.03 12.36
CA LYS A 38 -6.36 -11.93 11.22
C LYS A 38 -6.13 -10.67 10.37
N SER A 39 -5.73 -9.58 11.02
CA SER A 39 -5.45 -8.27 10.39
C SER A 39 -4.07 -8.15 9.73
N LEU A 40 -3.16 -9.11 9.96
CA LEU A 40 -1.79 -9.08 9.46
C LEU A 40 -1.44 -10.37 8.73
N SER A 41 -0.93 -10.27 7.52
CA SER A 41 -0.30 -11.41 6.84
C SER A 41 1.07 -11.73 7.43
N ASP A 42 1.62 -12.91 7.14
CA ASP A 42 2.98 -13.29 7.57
C ASP A 42 4.03 -12.31 7.03
N SER A 43 3.83 -11.78 5.81
CA SER A 43 4.71 -10.76 5.24
C SER A 43 4.61 -9.42 5.97
N ASP A 44 3.42 -9.01 6.41
CA ASP A 44 3.24 -7.79 7.21
C ASP A 44 3.99 -7.91 8.55
N ILE A 45 3.84 -9.06 9.20
CA ILE A 45 4.53 -9.36 10.47
C ILE A 45 6.05 -9.34 10.27
N ASP A 46 6.56 -9.97 9.21
CA ASP A 46 7.99 -9.99 8.91
C ASP A 46 8.53 -8.58 8.60
N ASP A 47 7.80 -7.77 7.84
CA ASP A 47 8.16 -6.38 7.57
C ASP A 47 8.23 -5.55 8.84
N LEU A 48 7.23 -5.65 9.70
CA LEU A 48 7.15 -4.92 10.97
C LEU A 48 8.28 -5.32 11.92
N LEU A 49 8.54 -6.62 12.09
CA LEU A 49 9.58 -7.14 12.98
C LEU A 49 11.00 -6.82 12.50
N ASN A 50 11.19 -6.64 11.19
CA ASN A 50 12.47 -6.27 10.59
C ASN A 50 12.64 -4.77 10.35
N GLY A 51 11.66 -3.95 10.74
CA GLY A 51 11.69 -2.50 10.59
C GLY A 51 11.70 -2.05 9.13
N ARG A 52 11.07 -2.83 8.23
CA ARG A 52 10.88 -2.45 6.83
C ARG A 52 9.78 -1.41 6.69
N GLY A 53 9.77 -0.76 5.52
CA GLY A 53 8.92 0.42 5.31
C GLY A 53 7.41 0.20 5.39
N TRP A 54 6.91 -1.00 5.11
CA TRP A 54 5.49 -1.40 5.17
C TRP A 54 4.53 -0.34 4.59
N GLY A 55 4.97 0.34 3.52
CA GLY A 55 4.23 1.42 2.87
C GLY A 55 4.06 2.72 3.67
N LEU A 56 4.62 2.83 4.89
CA LEU A 56 4.41 3.95 5.79
C LEU A 56 4.98 5.28 5.29
N ALA A 57 6.02 5.23 4.46
CA ALA A 57 6.70 6.41 3.92
C ALA A 57 6.33 6.73 2.46
N LYS A 58 5.31 6.11 1.86
CA LYS A 58 4.89 6.37 0.47
C LYS A 58 4.67 7.86 0.18
N ALA A 59 4.14 8.61 1.14
CA ALA A 59 3.91 10.05 0.97
C ALA A 59 5.20 10.85 0.76
N ALA A 60 6.33 10.43 1.33
CA ALA A 60 7.63 11.05 1.07
C ALA A 60 8.24 10.51 -0.22
N GLU A 61 8.31 9.20 -0.37
CA GLU A 61 8.92 8.51 -1.50
C GLU A 61 8.34 8.96 -2.85
N LEU A 62 7.00 8.92 -2.99
CA LEU A 62 6.32 9.29 -4.24
C LEU A 62 6.32 10.80 -4.54
N ASN A 63 6.67 11.63 -3.56
CA ASN A 63 6.92 13.07 -3.76
C ASN A 63 8.42 13.37 -3.91
N GLY A 64 9.24 12.38 -4.24
CA GLY A 64 10.65 12.56 -4.56
C GLY A 64 11.55 12.86 -3.36
N VAL A 65 11.08 12.60 -2.14
CA VAL A 65 11.89 12.73 -0.92
C VAL A 65 12.48 11.36 -0.57
N PRO A 66 13.81 11.14 -0.80
CA PRO A 66 14.42 9.83 -0.71
C PRO A 66 14.56 9.33 0.72
N GLY A 67 14.33 8.04 0.90
CA GLY A 67 14.61 7.36 2.17
C GLY A 67 16.02 6.76 2.23
N PRO A 68 16.56 6.58 3.46
CA PRO A 68 17.96 6.19 3.64
C PRO A 68 18.28 4.80 3.06
N LYS A 69 17.35 3.86 3.10
CA LYS A 69 17.58 2.48 2.62
C LYS A 69 17.89 2.47 1.12
N HIS A 70 17.03 3.05 0.30
CA HIS A 70 17.20 3.05 -1.16
C HIS A 70 18.40 3.88 -1.61
N LEU A 71 18.76 4.95 -0.89
CA LEU A 71 19.99 5.69 -1.16
C LEU A 71 21.23 4.84 -0.93
N LEU A 72 21.26 4.02 0.13
CA LEU A 72 22.37 3.09 0.38
C LEU A 72 22.44 1.99 -0.66
N GLU A 73 21.30 1.47 -1.11
CA GLU A 73 21.22 0.45 -2.15
C GLU A 73 21.70 0.96 -3.52
N MET A 74 21.54 2.26 -3.81
CA MET A 74 21.91 2.90 -5.09
C MET A 74 23.08 3.88 -4.92
N SER A 75 23.92 3.69 -3.90
CA SER A 75 24.98 4.65 -3.54
C SER A 75 25.99 4.90 -4.65
N SER A 76 26.34 3.85 -5.41
CA SER A 76 27.24 3.95 -6.56
C SER A 76 26.61 4.68 -7.73
N GLU A 77 25.37 4.35 -8.06
CA GLU A 77 24.63 4.92 -9.19
C GLU A 77 24.35 6.41 -8.99
N ILE A 78 24.08 6.81 -7.74
CA ILE A 78 23.84 8.20 -7.35
C ILE A 78 25.16 8.97 -7.21
N GLY A 79 26.27 8.27 -7.04
CA GLY A 79 27.60 8.87 -6.79
C GLY A 79 27.68 9.53 -5.41
N LEU A 80 27.25 8.82 -4.36
CA LEU A 80 27.39 9.31 -2.99
C LEU A 80 28.85 9.29 -2.54
N SER A 81 29.28 10.34 -1.82
CA SER A 81 30.61 10.32 -1.18
C SER A 81 30.64 9.37 0.02
N PRO A 82 31.83 8.90 0.46
CA PRO A 82 31.97 8.09 1.66
C PRO A 82 31.33 8.73 2.91
N GLU A 83 31.44 10.06 3.05
CA GLU A 83 30.87 10.82 4.16
C GLU A 83 29.34 10.85 4.09
N GLN A 84 28.76 11.01 2.89
CA GLN A 84 27.31 10.91 2.68
C GLN A 84 26.79 9.51 2.99
N VAL A 85 27.48 8.47 2.54
CA VAL A 85 27.13 7.07 2.86
C VAL A 85 27.16 6.85 4.37
N ALA A 86 28.20 7.33 5.08
CA ALA A 86 28.29 7.19 6.53
C ALA A 86 27.13 7.92 7.25
N ALA A 87 26.82 9.15 6.85
CA ALA A 87 25.72 9.93 7.41
C ALA A 87 24.35 9.26 7.17
N ILE A 88 24.08 8.81 5.94
CA ILE A 88 22.83 8.12 5.57
C ILE A 88 22.71 6.79 6.33
N LYS A 89 23.81 6.05 6.50
CA LYS A 89 23.83 4.80 7.27
C LYS A 89 23.51 5.04 8.75
N ALA A 90 23.95 6.15 9.34
CA ALA A 90 23.60 6.53 10.71
C ALA A 90 22.10 6.79 10.85
N VAL A 91 21.50 7.56 9.91
CA VAL A 91 20.05 7.80 9.86
C VAL A 91 19.29 6.47 9.74
N TRP A 92 19.71 5.62 8.79
CA TRP A 92 19.07 4.31 8.57
C TRP A 92 19.13 3.43 9.83
N SER A 93 20.29 3.33 10.48
CA SER A 93 20.47 2.49 11.65
C SER A 93 19.60 2.93 12.82
N LYS A 94 19.52 4.24 13.09
CA LYS A 94 18.65 4.83 14.11
C LYS A 94 17.16 4.56 13.80
N MET A 95 16.74 4.82 12.55
CA MET A 95 15.38 4.57 12.08
C MET A 95 15.03 3.09 12.21
N ASN A 96 15.85 2.18 11.69
CA ASN A 96 15.58 0.74 11.67
C ASN A 96 15.48 0.15 13.08
N ALA A 97 16.37 0.51 13.99
CA ALA A 97 16.30 0.07 15.38
C ALA A 97 14.99 0.51 16.06
N LYS A 98 14.58 1.76 15.83
CA LYS A 98 13.32 2.29 16.37
C LYS A 98 12.11 1.64 15.73
N ALA A 99 12.14 1.43 14.40
CA ALA A 99 11.07 0.79 13.65
C ALA A 99 10.86 -0.66 14.09
N LYS A 100 11.93 -1.44 14.31
CA LYS A 100 11.85 -2.82 14.85
C LYS A 100 11.14 -2.87 16.20
N SER A 101 11.55 -2.00 17.14
CA SER A 101 10.93 -1.93 18.47
C SER A 101 9.43 -1.57 18.42
N LEU A 102 9.07 -0.59 17.57
CA LEU A 102 7.67 -0.18 17.40
C LEU A 102 6.87 -1.21 16.62
N GLY A 103 7.47 -1.85 15.61
CA GLY A 103 6.86 -2.93 14.83
C GLY A 103 6.52 -4.13 15.70
N ALA A 104 7.44 -4.57 16.57
CA ALA A 104 7.18 -5.65 17.52
C ALA A 104 6.02 -5.29 18.47
N ARG A 105 5.99 -4.05 18.97
CA ARG A 105 4.88 -3.61 19.81
C ARG A 105 3.55 -3.53 19.08
N TYR A 106 3.57 -3.13 17.80
CA TYR A 106 2.38 -3.10 16.95
C TYR A 106 1.81 -4.51 16.74
N VAL A 107 2.66 -5.47 16.39
CA VAL A 107 2.27 -6.88 16.22
C VAL A 107 1.70 -7.47 17.51
N GLU A 108 2.31 -7.17 18.67
CA GLU A 108 1.82 -7.62 19.97
C GLU A 108 0.41 -7.08 20.29
N LEU A 109 0.15 -5.81 20.01
CA LEU A 109 -1.17 -5.20 20.23
C LEU A 109 -2.23 -5.76 19.30
N GLU A 110 -1.91 -5.92 18.01
CA GLU A 110 -2.81 -6.55 17.03
C GLU A 110 -3.11 -8.01 17.41
N LYS A 111 -2.10 -8.75 17.90
CA LYS A 111 -2.31 -10.09 18.43
C LYS A 111 -3.25 -10.08 19.64
N THR A 112 -3.07 -9.17 20.56
CA THR A 112 -3.95 -9.02 21.74
C THR A 112 -5.39 -8.74 21.32
N LEU A 113 -5.59 -7.83 20.36
CA LEU A 113 -6.89 -7.52 19.79
C LEU A 113 -7.56 -8.76 19.18
N ASN A 114 -6.79 -9.50 18.36
CA ASN A 114 -7.24 -10.74 17.74
C ASN A 114 -7.65 -11.78 18.78
N ASP A 115 -6.82 -12.01 19.79
CA ASP A 115 -7.04 -13.06 20.79
C ASP A 115 -8.26 -12.76 21.67
N GLU A 116 -8.46 -11.50 22.07
CA GLU A 116 -9.64 -11.11 22.85
C GLU A 116 -10.95 -11.28 22.08
N PHE A 117 -10.95 -11.03 20.76
CA PHE A 117 -12.10 -11.37 19.91
C PHE A 117 -12.30 -12.87 19.76
N ALA A 118 -11.22 -13.63 19.61
CA ALA A 118 -11.29 -15.10 19.44
C ALA A 118 -11.90 -15.82 20.65
N VAL A 119 -11.65 -15.30 21.87
CA VAL A 119 -12.21 -15.89 23.12
C VAL A 119 -13.54 -15.24 23.54
N GLY A 120 -14.04 -14.25 22.81
CA GLY A 120 -15.32 -13.60 23.10
C GLY A 120 -15.32 -12.70 24.34
N HIS A 121 -14.17 -12.24 24.81
CA HIS A 121 -14.04 -11.39 26.02
C HIS A 121 -13.97 -9.91 25.73
N MET A 122 -14.07 -9.49 24.46
CA MET A 122 -13.98 -8.08 24.06
C MET A 122 -15.18 -7.27 24.54
N SER A 123 -14.93 -6.24 25.32
CA SER A 123 -15.92 -5.19 25.64
C SER A 123 -15.65 -3.92 24.87
N VAL A 124 -16.65 -3.05 24.71
CA VAL A 124 -16.51 -1.77 23.97
C VAL A 124 -15.42 -0.90 24.57
N GLY A 125 -15.35 -0.76 25.91
CA GLY A 125 -14.31 0.04 26.57
C GLY A 125 -12.91 -0.56 26.41
N ARG A 126 -12.78 -1.88 26.41
CA ARG A 126 -11.50 -2.57 26.15
C ARG A 126 -11.07 -2.38 24.69
N LEU A 127 -12.00 -2.47 23.75
CA LEU A 127 -11.76 -2.23 22.33
C LEU A 127 -11.23 -0.81 22.11
N GLU A 128 -11.88 0.21 22.68
CA GLU A 128 -11.46 1.60 22.55
C GLU A 128 -10.02 1.81 23.04
N ASN A 129 -9.68 1.26 24.21
CA ASN A 129 -8.32 1.36 24.75
C ASN A 129 -7.28 0.69 23.85
N LEU A 130 -7.55 -0.53 23.38
CA LEU A 130 -6.63 -1.23 22.46
C LEU A 130 -6.43 -0.48 21.14
N LEU A 131 -7.49 0.05 20.56
CA LEU A 131 -7.40 0.83 19.33
C LEU A 131 -6.61 2.13 19.50
N ASN A 132 -6.74 2.78 20.66
CA ASN A 132 -5.94 3.96 21.00
C ASN A 132 -4.44 3.60 21.10
N ASP A 133 -4.11 2.50 21.77
CA ASP A 133 -2.73 2.01 21.87
C ASP A 133 -2.15 1.63 20.50
N ILE A 134 -2.88 0.87 19.71
CA ILE A 134 -2.52 0.48 18.34
C ILE A 134 -2.26 1.73 17.48
N SER A 135 -3.17 2.70 17.52
CA SER A 135 -3.09 3.95 16.75
C SER A 135 -1.87 4.78 17.18
N ALA A 136 -1.61 4.87 18.47
CA ALA A 136 -0.46 5.60 19.00
C ALA A 136 0.87 4.97 18.55
N VAL A 137 0.97 3.64 18.57
CA VAL A 137 2.17 2.92 18.10
C VAL A 137 2.33 3.07 16.59
N ARG A 138 1.26 2.91 15.81
CA ARG A 138 1.28 3.08 14.35
C ARG A 138 1.70 4.50 13.95
N THR A 139 1.22 5.50 14.66
CA THR A 139 1.61 6.91 14.43
C THR A 139 3.10 7.10 14.67
N LYS A 140 3.65 6.58 15.78
CA LYS A 140 5.08 6.63 16.07
C LYS A 140 5.92 5.90 15.05
N LEU A 141 5.45 4.73 14.59
CA LEU A 141 6.12 3.93 13.57
C LEU A 141 6.16 4.69 12.23
N ARG A 142 5.03 5.24 11.79
CA ARG A 142 4.96 6.05 10.56
C ARG A 142 5.83 7.29 10.65
N PHE A 143 5.79 8.00 11.78
CA PHE A 143 6.66 9.15 12.02
C PHE A 143 8.14 8.78 11.92
N THR A 144 8.54 7.63 12.49
CA THR A 144 9.93 7.16 12.45
C THR A 144 10.43 6.99 11.01
N HIS A 145 9.62 6.43 10.12
CA HIS A 145 9.98 6.30 8.71
C HIS A 145 9.99 7.65 7.99
N LEU A 146 8.95 8.47 8.13
CA LEU A 146 8.85 9.76 7.45
C LEU A 146 9.94 10.74 7.91
N ALA A 147 10.25 10.78 9.22
CA ALA A 147 11.33 11.61 9.75
C ALA A 147 12.70 11.24 9.15
N ALA A 148 12.96 9.95 8.94
CA ALA A 148 14.20 9.52 8.31
C ALA A 148 14.33 10.03 6.87
N HIS A 149 13.24 10.14 6.10
CA HIS A 149 13.25 10.76 4.77
C HIS A 149 13.62 12.26 4.87
N LEU A 150 13.07 12.99 5.85
CA LEU A 150 13.39 14.40 6.06
C LEU A 150 14.84 14.59 6.56
N GLU A 151 15.35 13.70 7.42
CA GLU A 151 16.75 13.73 7.89
C GLU A 151 17.75 13.41 6.76
N THR A 152 17.34 12.63 5.77
CA THR A 152 18.21 12.15 4.68
C THR A 152 18.32 13.15 3.54
N SER A 153 17.22 13.81 3.17
CA SER A 153 17.15 14.70 2.00
C SER A 153 18.21 15.81 2.00
N PRO A 154 18.51 16.52 3.12
CA PRO A 154 19.52 17.56 3.16
C PRO A 154 20.97 17.09 2.95
N ILE A 155 21.24 15.78 3.06
CA ILE A 155 22.58 15.20 2.84
C ILE A 155 22.93 15.19 1.36
N LEU A 156 21.94 15.27 0.47
CA LEU A 156 22.10 15.14 -0.97
C LEU A 156 22.24 16.50 -1.65
N THR A 157 23.01 16.52 -2.73
CA THR A 157 22.98 17.62 -3.69
C THR A 157 21.73 17.54 -4.57
N ALA A 158 21.33 18.66 -5.19
CA ALA A 158 20.22 18.71 -6.13
C ALA A 158 20.41 17.73 -7.33
N LYS A 159 21.65 17.56 -7.79
CA LYS A 159 21.99 16.60 -8.85
C LYS A 159 21.75 15.17 -8.41
N GLN A 160 22.17 14.79 -7.20
CA GLN A 160 21.96 13.44 -6.64
C GLN A 160 20.48 13.16 -6.41
N LEU A 161 19.72 14.15 -5.93
CA LEU A 161 18.28 14.03 -5.77
C LEU A 161 17.56 13.79 -7.10
N LYS A 162 17.93 14.55 -8.15
CA LYS A 162 17.39 14.34 -9.50
C LYS A 162 17.72 12.93 -10.00
N GLN A 163 18.97 12.47 -9.83
CA GLN A 163 19.40 11.15 -10.25
C GLN A 163 18.67 10.03 -9.51
N TYR A 164 18.46 10.19 -8.18
CA TYR A 164 17.64 9.27 -7.40
C TYR A 164 16.24 9.14 -8.00
N ASN A 165 15.56 10.27 -8.24
CA ASN A 165 14.19 10.26 -8.78
C ASN A 165 14.12 9.63 -10.18
N THR A 166 15.12 9.86 -11.03
CA THR A 166 15.22 9.19 -12.35
C THR A 166 15.39 7.66 -12.19
N LEU A 167 16.33 7.22 -11.33
CA LEU A 167 16.56 5.78 -11.09
C LEU A 167 15.35 5.07 -10.48
N ARG A 168 14.55 5.79 -9.69
CA ARG A 168 13.30 5.29 -9.10
C ARG A 168 12.10 5.37 -10.05
N GLY A 169 12.27 5.96 -11.25
CA GLY A 169 11.18 6.15 -12.22
C GLY A 169 10.17 7.22 -11.81
N TYR A 170 10.55 8.15 -10.93
CA TYR A 170 9.66 9.23 -10.47
C TYR A 170 9.83 10.54 -11.27
N ALA A 171 10.98 10.74 -11.91
CA ALA A 171 11.33 12.00 -12.58
C ALA A 171 10.80 12.13 -14.00
N ASP A 172 10.51 11.02 -14.68
CA ASP A 172 10.07 10.99 -16.07
C ASP A 172 8.76 10.20 -16.23
N SER A 173 8.05 9.94 -15.16
CA SER A 173 6.73 9.33 -15.25
C SER A 173 5.73 10.38 -15.71
N ASP A 174 5.64 10.57 -17.03
CA ASP A 174 4.43 11.12 -17.61
C ASP A 174 3.28 10.16 -17.25
N PRO A 175 2.38 10.55 -16.35
CA PRO A 175 1.29 9.67 -15.95
C PRO A 175 0.40 9.29 -17.14
N CYS A 176 0.53 10.01 -18.24
CA CYS A 176 -0.22 9.78 -19.49
C CYS A 176 0.46 8.75 -20.40
N ALA A 177 1.76 8.53 -20.25
CA ALA A 177 2.51 7.59 -21.09
C ALA A 177 2.22 6.12 -20.74
N GLN A 178 1.94 5.81 -19.47
CA GLN A 178 1.66 4.45 -19.02
C GLN A 178 0.70 4.43 -17.82
N VAL A 179 -0.38 3.67 -17.96
CA VAL A 179 -1.30 3.41 -16.85
C VAL A 179 -0.72 2.29 -15.99
N PRO A 180 -0.56 2.49 -14.67
CA PRO A 180 -0.08 1.44 -13.79
C PRO A 180 -1.04 0.25 -13.75
N GLU A 181 -0.50 -0.95 -13.57
CA GLU A 181 -1.28 -2.17 -13.42
C GLU A 181 -2.29 -2.06 -12.26
N GLY A 182 -3.52 -2.52 -12.49
CA GLY A 182 -4.61 -2.44 -11.51
C GLY A 182 -5.40 -1.13 -11.50
N HIS A 183 -5.07 -0.17 -12.37
CA HIS A 183 -5.84 1.07 -12.54
C HIS A 183 -6.71 1.03 -13.79
N ASP A 184 -7.94 1.57 -13.69
CA ASP A 184 -8.78 1.81 -14.88
C ASP A 184 -8.15 2.91 -15.76
N PRO A 185 -7.86 2.66 -17.05
CA PRO A 185 -7.17 3.60 -17.89
C PRO A 185 -7.89 4.94 -18.07
N THR A 186 -9.23 4.92 -18.13
CA THR A 186 -10.04 6.12 -18.35
C THR A 186 -10.02 6.99 -17.09
N MET A 187 -10.23 6.36 -15.93
CA MET A 187 -10.17 7.06 -14.64
C MET A 187 -8.78 7.59 -14.35
N TRP A 188 -7.73 6.81 -14.65
CA TRP A 188 -6.34 7.24 -14.49
C TRP A 188 -6.03 8.48 -15.32
N LYS A 189 -6.36 8.46 -16.62
CA LYS A 189 -6.14 9.59 -17.53
C LYS A 189 -6.89 10.84 -17.07
N MET A 190 -8.16 10.70 -16.71
CA MET A 190 -8.98 11.80 -16.22
C MET A 190 -8.40 12.44 -14.94
N HIS A 191 -7.96 11.63 -13.97
CA HIS A 191 -7.38 12.13 -12.71
C HIS A 191 -6.01 12.79 -12.89
N ASN A 192 -5.26 12.41 -13.92
CA ASN A 192 -3.92 12.94 -14.19
C ASN A 192 -3.92 14.03 -15.29
N GLY A 193 -5.09 14.42 -15.80
CA GLY A 193 -5.22 15.47 -16.80
C GLY A 193 -4.64 15.08 -18.17
N CYS A 194 -4.71 13.81 -18.52
CA CYS A 194 -4.27 13.30 -19.82
C CYS A 194 -5.35 13.53 -20.88
N ASP A 195 -4.98 14.13 -22.01
CA ASP A 195 -5.83 14.32 -23.18
C ASP A 195 -6.08 12.99 -23.95
#